data_acb671172afb21b4fe29c7404974a6d4
#
_entry.id   acb671172afb21b4fe29c7404974a6d4
#
_cell.length_a   1.000
_cell.length_b   1.000
_cell.length_c   1.000
_cell.angle_alpha   90.00
_cell.angle_beta   90.00
_cell.angle_gamma   90.00
#
_symmetry.space_group_name_H-M   'P 1'
#
loop_
_entity.id
_entity.type
_entity.pdbx_description
1 polymer ?
#
loop_
_entity_poly.entity_id
_entity_poly.type
_entity_poly.pdbx_seq_one_letter_code
_entity_poly.pdbx_strand_id
1 'polypeptide(L)' 'MKTFNIELQRIKAMSNSHGLVQARVDATVQTTPSRGGDEGQPSSTLSLSIENARVLLLLLKAQLAEVDARKARSQR' A
#
# COMPACT_ATOMS: atom_id res chain seq x y z
N MET A 1 11.95 16.27 11.48
CA MET A 1 11.38 15.65 10.28
C MET A 1 9.91 15.42 10.44
N LYS A 2 9.21 15.41 9.34
CA LYS A 2 7.77 15.18 9.35
C LYS A 2 7.47 13.76 8.95
N THR A 3 6.53 13.14 9.63
CA THR A 3 5.98 11.86 9.23
C THR A 3 4.55 12.06 8.77
N PHE A 4 4.03 11.10 8.05
CA PHE A 4 2.69 11.17 7.50
C PHE A 4 1.83 10.07 8.09
N ASN A 5 0.58 10.41 8.36
CA ASN A 5 -0.44 9.43 8.67
C ASN A 5 -1.41 9.41 7.51
N ILE A 6 -1.44 8.29 6.79
CA ILE A 6 -2.28 8.13 5.61
C ILE A 6 -3.45 7.25 6.01
N GLU A 7 -4.64 7.83 6.01
CA GLU A 7 -5.85 7.09 6.34
C GLU A 7 -6.58 6.74 5.05
N LEU A 8 -6.65 5.46 4.75
CA LEU A 8 -7.26 4.96 3.52
C LEU A 8 -8.77 4.99 3.67
N GLN A 9 -9.43 5.72 2.78
CA GLN A 9 -10.89 5.82 2.80
C GLN A 9 -11.53 4.80 1.87
N ARG A 10 -10.97 4.64 0.68
CA ARG A 10 -11.58 3.79 -0.34
C ARG A 10 -10.52 3.36 -1.35
N ILE A 11 -10.61 2.12 -1.79
CA ILE A 11 -9.74 1.60 -2.83
C ILE A 11 -10.54 1.60 -4.14
N LYS A 12 -10.03 2.31 -5.14
CA LYS A 12 -10.72 2.44 -6.43
C LYS A 12 -10.26 1.42 -7.43
N ALA A 13 -8.97 1.17 -7.51
CA ALA A 13 -8.42 0.28 -8.50
C ALA A 13 -7.03 -0.19 -8.07
N MET A 14 -6.59 -1.29 -8.63
CA MET A 14 -5.25 -1.79 -8.37
C MET A 14 -4.64 -2.27 -9.67
N SER A 15 -3.35 -2.05 -9.82
CA SER A 15 -2.61 -2.47 -11.00
C SER A 15 -1.19 -2.84 -10.62
N ASN A 16 -0.49 -3.47 -11.54
CA ASN A 16 0.92 -3.77 -11.32
C ASN A 16 1.71 -3.46 -12.59
N SER A 17 2.93 -3.00 -12.41
CA SER A 17 3.86 -2.76 -13.50
C SER A 17 5.25 -2.55 -12.95
N HIS A 18 6.27 -2.95 -13.70
CA HIS A 18 7.67 -2.70 -13.37
C HIS A 18 8.06 -3.19 -11.98
N GLY A 19 7.51 -4.35 -11.59
CA GLY A 19 7.83 -4.94 -10.29
C GLY A 19 7.13 -4.29 -9.11
N LEU A 20 6.18 -3.40 -9.39
CA LEU A 20 5.44 -2.70 -8.33
C LEU A 20 3.95 -2.98 -8.44
N VAL A 21 3.30 -3.10 -7.31
CA VAL A 21 1.84 -3.13 -7.25
C VAL A 21 1.38 -1.77 -6.75
N GLN A 22 0.46 -1.16 -7.47
CA GLN A 22 -0.05 0.16 -7.18
C GLN A 22 -1.54 0.12 -6.94
N ALA A 23 -2.00 0.91 -6.00
CA ALA A 23 -3.42 1.05 -5.73
C ALA A 23 -3.83 2.51 -5.89
N ARG A 24 -4.92 2.73 -6.59
CA ARG A 24 -5.54 4.05 -6.67
C ARG A 24 -6.57 4.12 -5.56
N VAL A 25 -6.39 5.07 -4.68
CA VAL A 25 -7.21 5.14 -3.46
C VAL A 25 -7.62 6.58 -3.18
N ASP A 26 -8.71 6.71 -2.45
CA ASP A 26 -9.04 7.97 -1.80
C ASP A 26 -8.49 7.87 -0.38
N ALA A 27 -7.68 8.82 0.00
CA ALA A 27 -7.03 8.81 1.30
C ALA A 27 -6.90 10.21 1.86
N THR A 28 -6.91 10.28 3.18
CA THR A 28 -6.63 11.51 3.90
C THR A 28 -5.19 11.43 4.41
N VAL A 29 -4.40 12.43 4.09
CA VAL A 29 -3.00 12.47 4.49
C VAL A 29 -2.82 13.60 5.49
N GLN A 30 -2.31 13.24 6.66
CA GLN A 30 -2.01 14.22 7.72
C GLN A 30 -0.53 14.16 8.01
N THR A 31 0.03 15.34 8.25
CA THR A 31 1.43 15.42 8.64
C THR A 31 1.51 15.54 10.15
N THR A 32 2.39 14.76 10.75
CA THR A 32 2.66 14.87 12.17
C THR A 32 4.14 15.17 12.36
N PRO A 33 4.48 16.15 13.21
CA PRO A 33 5.88 16.41 13.49
C PRO A 33 6.47 15.23 14.24
N SER A 34 7.65 14.83 13.81
CA SER A 34 8.39 13.80 14.50
C SER A 34 8.88 14.36 15.82
N ARG A 35 8.65 13.67 16.91
CA ARG A 35 9.16 14.09 18.21
C ARG A 35 10.63 13.75 18.30
N GLY A 36 11.40 14.70 18.75
CA GLY A 36 12.79 14.45 19.04
C GLY A 36 12.88 13.40 20.14
N GLY A 37 13.73 12.44 19.98
CA GLY A 37 13.86 11.37 20.92
C GLY A 37 13.48 10.02 20.36
N ASP A 38 12.77 10.01 19.25
CA ASP A 38 12.55 8.77 18.54
C ASP A 38 13.86 8.31 17.94
N GLU A 39 14.32 7.18 18.39
CA GLU A 39 15.51 6.61 17.84
C GLU A 39 15.18 5.91 16.54
N GLY A 40 16.01 6.13 15.55
CA GLY A 40 15.81 5.54 14.25
C GLY A 40 15.17 6.50 13.28
N GLN A 41 14.86 6.00 12.12
CA GLN A 41 14.31 6.83 11.06
C GLN A 41 12.82 7.04 11.27
N PRO A 42 12.32 8.26 11.01
CA PRO A 42 10.89 8.50 11.07
C PRO A 42 10.17 7.68 10.01
N SER A 43 9.05 7.12 10.39
CA SER A 43 8.25 6.31 9.50
C SER A 43 6.83 6.84 9.40
N SER A 44 6.24 6.68 8.24
CA SER A 44 4.85 7.05 8.02
C SER A 44 3.93 5.87 8.31
N THR A 45 2.70 6.17 8.66
CA THR A 45 1.72 5.15 9.01
C THR A 45 0.63 5.10 7.96
N LEU A 46 0.27 3.90 7.53
CA LEU A 46 -0.88 3.68 6.68
C LEU A 46 -1.97 3.01 7.51
N SER A 47 -3.10 3.67 7.60
CA SER A 47 -4.24 3.18 8.38
C SER A 47 -5.40 2.88 7.44
N LEU A 48 -6.10 1.80 7.69
CA LEU A 48 -7.27 1.43 6.91
C LEU A 48 -8.24 0.65 7.79
N SER A 49 -9.52 0.72 7.44
CA SER A 49 -10.54 -0.04 8.16
C SER A 49 -10.35 -1.53 7.92
N ILE A 50 -10.95 -2.33 8.79
CA ILE A 50 -10.90 -3.78 8.65
C ILE A 50 -11.54 -4.20 7.33
N GLU A 51 -12.62 -3.55 6.93
CA GLU A 51 -13.28 -3.83 5.66
C GLU A 51 -12.36 -3.53 4.48
N ASN A 52 -11.70 -2.38 4.49
CA ASN A 52 -10.75 -2.03 3.45
C ASN A 52 -9.56 -2.95 3.45
N ALA A 53 -9.13 -3.42 4.62
CA ALA A 53 -8.03 -4.37 4.69
C ALA A 53 -8.39 -5.67 3.99
N ARG A 54 -9.61 -6.15 4.15
CA ARG A 54 -10.07 -7.35 3.47
C ARG A 54 -10.16 -7.17 1.97
N VAL A 55 -10.66 -6.03 1.53
CA VAL A 55 -10.72 -5.70 0.10
C VAL A 55 -9.31 -5.64 -0.47
N LEU A 56 -8.40 -4.99 0.23
CA LEU A 56 -7.01 -4.89 -0.19
C LEU A 56 -6.37 -6.27 -0.33
N LEU A 57 -6.63 -7.16 0.61
CA LEU A 57 -6.11 -8.52 0.54
C LEU A 57 -6.58 -9.25 -0.73
N LEU A 58 -7.87 -9.15 -1.04
CA LEU A 58 -8.42 -9.79 -2.23
C LEU A 58 -7.80 -9.22 -3.50
N LEU A 59 -7.67 -7.90 -3.57
CA LEU A 59 -7.09 -7.25 -4.73
C LEU A 59 -5.61 -7.59 -4.88
N LEU A 60 -4.88 -7.64 -3.78
CA LEU A 60 -3.48 -8.02 -3.80
C LEU A 60 -3.30 -9.45 -4.28
N LYS A 61 -4.13 -10.36 -3.81
CA LYS A 61 -4.07 -11.75 -4.26
C LYS A 61 -4.25 -11.86 -5.77
N ALA A 62 -5.20 -11.10 -6.31
CA ALA A 62 -5.45 -11.11 -7.76
C ALA A 62 -4.23 -10.60 -8.52
N GLN A 63 -3.62 -9.51 -8.06
CA GLN A 63 -2.45 -8.95 -8.72
C GLN A 63 -1.25 -9.88 -8.64
N LEU A 64 -1.03 -10.49 -7.49
CA LEU A 64 0.08 -11.42 -7.32
C LEU A 64 -0.10 -12.67 -8.16
N ALA A 65 -1.34 -13.14 -8.31
CA ALA A 65 -1.62 -14.26 -9.20
C ALA A 65 -1.24 -13.93 -10.65
N GLU A 66 -1.53 -12.72 -11.10
CA GLU A 66 -1.13 -12.29 -12.43
C GLU A 66 0.39 -12.24 -12.60
N VAL A 67 1.07 -11.70 -11.61
CA VAL A 67 2.53 -11.62 -11.63
C VAL A 67 3.15 -13.01 -11.67
N ASP A 68 2.64 -13.91 -10.84
CA ASP A 68 3.15 -15.28 -10.78
C ASP A 68 2.89 -16.02 -12.09
N ALA A 69 1.74 -15.80 -12.71
CA ALA A 69 1.43 -16.40 -13.98
C ALA A 69 2.39 -15.92 -15.08
N ARG A 70 2.71 -14.65 -15.11
CA ARG A 70 3.66 -14.11 -16.08
C ARG A 70 5.07 -14.62 -15.84
N LYS A 71 5.46 -14.76 -14.58
CA LYS A 71 6.76 -15.33 -14.21
C LYS A 71 6.88 -16.76 -14.70
N ALA A 72 5.84 -17.55 -14.48
CA ALA A 72 5.84 -18.94 -14.91
C ALA A 72 5.99 -19.05 -16.43
N ARG A 73 5.36 -18.14 -17.19
CA ARG A 73 5.48 -18.13 -18.64
C ARG A 73 6.87 -17.76 -19.10
N SER A 74 7.50 -16.80 -18.45
CA SER A 74 8.79 -16.31 -18.89
C SER A 74 9.94 -17.20 -18.48
N GLN A 75 9.73 -18.20 -17.67
CA GLN A 75 10.76 -19.13 -17.24
C GLN A 75 10.96 -20.32 -18.17
N ARG A 76 10.34 -20.32 -19.30
CA ARG A 76 10.53 -21.40 -20.27
C ARG A 76 11.89 -21.30 -20.95
#